data_f548ffbc30e6145ec418b6be04ff00db
#
_entry.id   f548ffbc30e6145ec418b6be04ff00db
#
_cell.length_a   1.000
_cell.length_b   1.000
_cell.length_c   1.000
_cell.angle_alpha   90.00
_cell.angle_beta   90.00
_cell.angle_gamma   90.00
#
_symmetry.space_group_name_H-M   'P 1'
#
loop_
_entity.id
_entity.type
_entity.pdbx_description
1 polymer ?
#
loop_
_entity_poly.entity_id
_entity_poly.type
_entity_poly.pdbx_seq_one_letter_code
_entity_poly.pdbx_strand_id
1 'polypeptide(L)'
;CLQILKQVYHSIVEYHDTRVTSISFAVMLITMVVNIFVTIYERKKGLELKSDFLVADAMHTKSDILASLGVITSLVITKSGFRIADTIAGIVIAALIAKMGYDILKKASDALVDTICIDTTALEAVINSVTGVKDCHEIRTRGTEHSTYLDLHICVDPKMPIEKAHEIADAVEEKIKANFPAVIDIVVHVEPEGNDCK
;
A
#
# COMPACT_ATOMS: atom_id res chain seq x y z
N CYS A 1 -10.67 16.29 -6.92
CA CYS A 1 -12.11 16.04 -6.66
C CYS A 1 -12.93 17.30 -6.56
N LEU A 2 -12.62 18.25 -5.66
CA LEU A 2 -13.42 19.48 -5.46
C LEU A 2 -13.57 20.33 -6.74
N GLN A 3 -12.51 20.46 -7.55
CA GLN A 3 -12.58 21.17 -8.83
C GLN A 3 -13.50 20.47 -9.84
N ILE A 4 -13.43 19.13 -9.89
CA ILE A 4 -14.29 18.31 -10.78
C ILE A 4 -15.76 18.46 -10.35
N LEU A 5 -16.06 18.34 -9.05
CA LEU A 5 -17.41 18.53 -8.52
C LEU A 5 -17.94 19.94 -8.79
N LYS A 6 -17.09 20.98 -8.64
CA LYS A 6 -17.44 22.36 -8.99
C LYS A 6 -17.74 22.50 -10.49
N GLN A 7 -16.97 21.85 -11.34
CA GLN A 7 -17.17 21.88 -12.80
C GLN A 7 -18.44 21.12 -13.20
N VAL A 8 -18.73 19.99 -12.56
CA VAL A 8 -20.01 19.25 -12.74
C VAL A 8 -21.18 20.11 -12.31
N TYR A 9 -21.08 20.80 -11.16
CA TYR A 9 -22.13 21.73 -10.72
C TYR A 9 -22.35 22.86 -11.73
N HIS A 10 -21.27 23.50 -12.22
CA HIS A 10 -21.37 24.52 -13.27
C HIS A 10 -21.96 23.99 -14.59
N SER A 11 -21.60 22.76 -14.98
CA SER A 11 -22.15 22.09 -16.18
C SER A 11 -23.65 21.79 -16.10
N ILE A 12 -24.18 21.64 -14.86
CA ILE A 12 -25.61 21.43 -14.62
C ILE A 12 -26.35 22.78 -14.66
N VAL A 13 -25.74 23.83 -14.11
CA VAL A 13 -26.37 25.17 -13.94
C VAL A 13 -26.19 26.07 -15.17
N GLU A 14 -24.99 26.00 -15.77
CA GLU A 14 -24.65 26.84 -16.95
C GLU A 14 -24.18 25.91 -18.07
N TYR A 15 -24.97 25.92 -19.15
CA TYR A 15 -24.66 25.16 -20.35
C TYR A 15 -23.40 25.70 -21.03
N HIS A 16 -22.26 25.01 -20.84
CA HIS A 16 -21.03 25.26 -21.58
C HIS A 16 -20.82 24.20 -22.65
N ASP A 17 -20.83 24.63 -23.91
CA ASP A 17 -20.47 23.77 -25.04
C ASP A 17 -18.96 23.54 -25.01
N THR A 18 -18.55 22.39 -24.49
CA THR A 18 -17.13 21.99 -24.43
C THR A 18 -16.64 21.65 -25.85
N ARG A 19 -16.07 22.65 -26.53
CA ARG A 19 -15.42 22.44 -27.84
C ARG A 19 -14.09 21.73 -27.66
N VAL A 20 -14.12 20.42 -27.76
CA VAL A 20 -12.88 19.62 -27.82
C VAL A 20 -12.26 19.73 -29.21
N THR A 21 -11.12 20.37 -29.27
CA THR A 21 -10.33 20.46 -30.49
C THR A 21 -9.69 19.12 -30.81
N SER A 22 -9.54 18.77 -32.08
CA SER A 22 -8.87 17.52 -32.50
C SER A 22 -7.43 17.42 -31.92
N ILE A 23 -6.77 18.53 -31.71
CA ILE A 23 -5.44 18.61 -31.08
C ILE A 23 -5.53 18.20 -29.60
N SER A 24 -6.50 18.71 -28.87
CA SER A 24 -6.69 18.33 -27.44
C SER A 24 -6.99 16.84 -27.28
N PHE A 25 -7.78 16.28 -28.17
CA PHE A 25 -8.06 14.84 -28.19
C PHE A 25 -6.82 14.00 -28.50
N ALA A 26 -5.99 14.41 -29.47
CA ALA A 26 -4.75 13.74 -29.80
C ALA A 26 -3.75 13.79 -28.62
N VAL A 27 -3.61 14.95 -27.97
CA VAL A 27 -2.74 15.09 -26.79
C VAL A 27 -3.22 14.16 -25.66
N MET A 28 -4.52 14.10 -25.41
CA MET A 28 -5.09 13.24 -24.37
C MET A 28 -4.82 11.75 -24.64
N LEU A 29 -4.94 11.30 -25.91
CA LEU A 29 -4.61 9.93 -26.29
C LEU A 29 -3.13 9.61 -26.11
N ILE A 30 -2.25 10.53 -26.53
CA ILE A 30 -0.80 10.35 -26.37
C ILE A 30 -0.46 10.26 -24.88
N THR A 31 -0.96 11.17 -24.05
CA THR A 31 -0.74 11.16 -22.60
C THR A 31 -1.23 9.87 -21.97
N MET A 32 -2.40 9.38 -22.38
CA MET A 32 -2.94 8.11 -21.88
C MET A 32 -2.02 6.93 -22.23
N VAL A 33 -1.49 6.87 -23.45
CA VAL A 33 -0.55 5.81 -23.87
C VAL A 33 0.73 5.87 -23.05
N VAL A 34 1.27 7.07 -22.84
CA VAL A 34 2.48 7.29 -22.01
C VAL A 34 2.19 6.82 -20.56
N ASN A 35 1.07 7.22 -19.99
CA ASN A 35 0.69 6.82 -18.62
C ASN A 35 0.53 5.30 -18.48
N ILE A 36 -0.04 4.62 -19.47
CA ILE A 36 -0.12 3.15 -19.49
C ILE A 36 1.28 2.53 -19.43
N PHE A 37 2.20 3.02 -20.25
CA PHE A 37 3.57 2.51 -20.28
C PHE A 37 4.30 2.77 -18.96
N VAL A 38 4.18 3.97 -18.42
CA VAL A 38 4.78 4.36 -17.13
C VAL A 38 4.22 3.49 -16.01
N THR A 39 2.90 3.32 -15.91
CA THR A 39 2.25 2.48 -14.88
C THR A 39 2.77 1.03 -14.91
N ILE A 40 2.90 0.44 -16.10
CA ILE A 40 3.39 -0.94 -16.24
C ILE A 40 4.86 -1.01 -15.80
N TYR A 41 5.67 -0.04 -16.20
CA TYR A 41 7.09 0.01 -15.88
C TYR A 41 7.33 0.21 -14.38
N GLU A 42 6.68 1.21 -13.77
CA GLU A 42 6.78 1.53 -12.34
C GLU A 42 6.32 0.37 -11.47
N ARG A 43 5.17 -0.24 -11.81
CA ARG A 43 4.66 -1.40 -11.08
C ARG A 43 5.64 -2.57 -11.13
N LYS A 44 6.17 -2.87 -12.32
CA LYS A 44 7.16 -3.95 -12.47
C LYS A 44 8.41 -3.66 -11.65
N LYS A 45 8.96 -2.45 -11.77
CA LYS A 45 10.16 -2.05 -11.03
C LYS A 45 9.92 -1.92 -9.53
N GLY A 46 8.75 -1.45 -9.13
CA GLY A 46 8.36 -1.40 -7.71
C GLY A 46 8.35 -2.77 -7.06
N LEU A 47 7.80 -3.77 -7.73
CA LEU A 47 7.80 -5.16 -7.24
C LEU A 47 9.22 -5.78 -7.25
N GLU A 48 10.01 -5.55 -8.30
CA GLU A 48 11.40 -6.03 -8.38
C GLU A 48 12.29 -5.44 -7.27
N LEU A 49 12.13 -4.15 -6.99
CA LEU A 49 12.94 -3.40 -6.03
C LEU A 49 12.34 -3.40 -4.61
N LYS A 50 11.19 -4.06 -4.39
CA LYS A 50 10.42 -4.03 -3.15
C LYS A 50 10.13 -2.58 -2.67
N SER A 51 9.88 -1.67 -3.61
CA SER A 51 9.65 -0.26 -3.35
C SER A 51 8.15 0.04 -3.33
N ASP A 52 7.59 0.20 -2.12
CA ASP A 52 6.19 0.58 -1.93
C ASP A 52 5.88 1.95 -2.54
N PHE A 53 6.87 2.86 -2.59
CA PHE A 53 6.73 4.16 -3.23
C PHE A 53 6.43 4.02 -4.74
N LEU A 54 7.20 3.21 -5.47
CA LEU A 54 6.97 2.98 -6.91
C LEU A 54 5.64 2.27 -7.17
N VAL A 55 5.24 1.36 -6.29
CA VAL A 55 3.94 0.68 -6.39
C VAL A 55 2.79 1.67 -6.15
N ALA A 56 2.93 2.57 -5.17
CA ALA A 56 1.93 3.60 -4.90
C ALA A 56 1.82 4.61 -6.04
N ASP A 57 2.96 5.02 -6.65
CA ASP A 57 2.99 5.94 -7.80
C ASP A 57 2.34 5.31 -9.03
N ALA A 58 2.63 4.02 -9.31
CA ALA A 58 1.93 3.26 -10.34
C ALA A 58 0.41 3.18 -10.13
N MET A 59 -0.06 3.12 -8.87
CA MET A 59 -1.49 3.16 -8.55
C MET A 59 -2.08 4.55 -8.83
N HIS A 60 -1.36 5.62 -8.55
CA HIS A 60 -1.77 6.99 -8.87
C HIS A 60 -1.90 7.18 -10.38
N THR A 61 -0.87 6.81 -11.16
CA THR A 61 -0.88 6.91 -12.62
C THR A 61 -1.99 6.05 -13.26
N LYS A 62 -2.29 4.87 -12.68
CA LYS A 62 -3.45 4.06 -13.08
C LYS A 62 -4.77 4.81 -12.89
N SER A 63 -4.88 5.65 -11.86
CA SER A 63 -6.03 6.49 -11.63
C SER A 63 -6.24 7.50 -12.74
N ASP A 64 -5.16 8.11 -13.18
CA ASP A 64 -5.18 9.10 -14.27
C ASP A 64 -5.60 8.46 -15.61
N ILE A 65 -5.18 7.20 -15.84
CA ILE A 65 -5.63 6.42 -17.01
C ILE A 65 -7.15 6.21 -16.97
N LEU A 66 -7.69 5.80 -15.82
CA LEU A 66 -9.13 5.58 -15.67
C LEU A 66 -9.93 6.88 -15.81
N ALA A 67 -9.44 7.99 -15.26
CA ALA A 67 -10.03 9.31 -15.42
C ALA A 67 -10.03 9.73 -16.90
N SER A 68 -8.89 9.58 -17.60
CA SER A 68 -8.77 9.89 -19.02
C SER A 68 -9.69 9.05 -19.88
N LEU A 69 -9.80 7.75 -19.60
CA LEU A 69 -10.71 6.84 -20.29
C LEU A 69 -12.18 7.25 -20.09
N GLY A 70 -12.55 7.67 -18.87
CA GLY A 70 -13.88 8.17 -18.56
C GLY A 70 -14.20 9.45 -19.35
N VAL A 71 -13.27 10.40 -19.44
CA VAL A 71 -13.42 11.62 -20.22
C VAL A 71 -13.57 11.31 -21.71
N ILE A 72 -12.74 10.43 -22.27
CA ILE A 72 -12.84 10.00 -23.67
C ILE A 72 -14.20 9.36 -23.97
N THR A 73 -14.64 8.47 -23.08
CA THR A 73 -15.94 7.80 -23.22
C THR A 73 -17.09 8.82 -23.17
N SER A 74 -17.06 9.76 -22.21
CA SER A 74 -18.03 10.84 -22.11
C SER A 74 -18.10 11.65 -23.39
N LEU A 75 -16.94 12.08 -23.94
CA LEU A 75 -16.89 12.85 -25.17
C LEU A 75 -17.48 12.12 -26.39
N VAL A 76 -17.24 10.82 -26.51
CA VAL A 76 -17.80 10.00 -27.58
C VAL A 76 -19.32 9.89 -27.46
N ILE A 77 -19.83 9.67 -26.24
CA ILE A 77 -21.28 9.56 -26.00
C ILE A 77 -21.97 10.91 -26.20
N THR A 78 -21.37 12.02 -25.75
CA THR A 78 -21.93 13.37 -25.93
C THR A 78 -22.04 13.74 -27.41
N LYS A 79 -21.05 13.35 -28.23
CA LYS A 79 -21.16 13.51 -29.70
C LYS A 79 -22.29 12.72 -30.32
N SER A 80 -22.73 11.63 -29.69
CA SER A 80 -23.87 10.82 -30.12
C SER A 80 -25.24 11.40 -29.72
N GLY A 81 -25.25 12.62 -29.09
CA GLY A 81 -26.47 13.35 -28.74
C GLY A 81 -26.97 13.12 -27.30
N PHE A 82 -26.35 12.27 -26.53
CA PHE A 82 -26.69 12.02 -25.10
C PHE A 82 -25.99 13.01 -24.17
N ARG A 83 -26.57 14.19 -23.99
CA ARG A 83 -26.00 15.31 -23.19
C ARG A 83 -25.82 15.00 -21.70
N ILE A 84 -26.70 14.16 -21.13
CA ILE A 84 -26.65 13.78 -19.71
C ILE A 84 -25.42 12.88 -19.42
N ALA A 85 -24.85 12.25 -20.44
CA ALA A 85 -23.71 11.35 -20.30
C ALA A 85 -22.45 12.04 -19.73
N ASP A 86 -22.22 13.30 -20.09
CA ASP A 86 -21.08 14.09 -19.57
C ASP A 86 -21.19 14.32 -18.06
N THR A 87 -22.35 14.71 -17.59
CA THR A 87 -22.62 14.90 -16.16
C THR A 87 -22.47 13.59 -15.38
N ILE A 88 -23.03 12.49 -15.90
CA ILE A 88 -22.93 11.16 -15.26
C ILE A 88 -21.47 10.70 -15.23
N ALA A 89 -20.74 10.82 -16.34
CA ALA A 89 -19.32 10.48 -16.40
C ALA A 89 -18.48 11.30 -15.39
N GLY A 90 -18.73 12.62 -15.29
CA GLY A 90 -18.06 13.46 -14.31
C GLY A 90 -18.28 13.01 -12.88
N ILE A 91 -19.51 12.63 -12.51
CA ILE A 91 -19.84 12.10 -11.18
C ILE A 91 -19.12 10.78 -10.93
N VAL A 92 -19.17 9.84 -11.91
CA VAL A 92 -18.53 8.53 -11.79
C VAL A 92 -17.01 8.69 -11.65
N ILE A 93 -16.38 9.55 -12.45
CA ILE A 93 -14.94 9.83 -12.37
C ILE A 93 -14.59 10.43 -11.01
N ALA A 94 -15.37 11.42 -10.53
CA ALA A 94 -15.15 12.02 -9.22
C ALA A 94 -15.23 10.99 -8.08
N ALA A 95 -16.21 10.07 -8.15
CA ALA A 95 -16.35 8.98 -7.16
C ALA A 95 -15.18 7.99 -7.20
N LEU A 96 -14.72 7.62 -8.41
CA LEU A 96 -13.55 6.75 -8.59
C LEU A 96 -12.28 7.41 -8.02
N ILE A 97 -12.03 8.68 -8.33
CA ILE A 97 -10.86 9.41 -7.83
C ILE A 97 -10.94 9.56 -6.30
N ALA A 98 -12.12 9.84 -5.73
CA ALA A 98 -12.31 9.91 -4.29
C ALA A 98 -12.02 8.58 -3.61
N LYS A 99 -12.52 7.47 -4.16
CA LYS A 99 -12.25 6.13 -3.65
C LYS A 99 -10.75 5.82 -3.67
N MET A 100 -10.07 6.12 -4.77
CA MET A 100 -8.65 5.82 -4.91
C MET A 100 -7.80 6.69 -3.98
N GLY A 101 -8.15 7.97 -3.82
CA GLY A 101 -7.53 8.85 -2.82
C GLY A 101 -7.70 8.31 -1.40
N TYR A 102 -8.87 7.77 -1.08
CA TYR A 102 -9.11 7.12 0.21
C TYR A 102 -8.24 5.86 0.39
N ASP A 103 -8.16 5.00 -0.64
CA ASP A 103 -7.36 3.77 -0.59
C ASP A 103 -5.87 4.07 -0.42
N ILE A 104 -5.35 5.12 -1.10
CA ILE A 104 -3.96 5.58 -0.94
C ILE A 104 -3.74 6.13 0.47
N LEU A 105 -4.64 6.98 0.97
CA LEU A 105 -4.54 7.57 2.29
C LEU A 105 -4.60 6.50 3.38
N LYS A 106 -5.47 5.51 3.22
CA LYS A 106 -5.57 4.36 4.13
C LYS A 106 -4.25 3.57 4.17
N LYS A 107 -3.68 3.22 3.01
CA LYS A 107 -2.39 2.51 2.94
C LYS A 107 -1.25 3.32 3.57
N ALA A 108 -1.20 4.62 3.32
CA ALA A 108 -0.21 5.50 3.93
C ALA A 108 -0.40 5.60 5.45
N SER A 109 -1.64 5.63 5.92
CA SER A 109 -1.96 5.60 7.35
C SER A 109 -1.56 4.28 7.99
N ASP A 110 -1.89 3.14 7.35
CA ASP A 110 -1.55 1.80 7.84
C ASP A 110 -0.02 1.61 7.98
N ALA A 111 0.77 2.26 7.11
CA ALA A 111 2.23 2.26 7.21
C ALA A 111 2.80 3.11 8.36
N LEU A 112 2.01 4.06 8.89
CA LEU A 112 2.42 4.97 9.98
C LEU A 112 1.90 4.50 11.35
N VAL A 113 0.98 3.56 11.39
CA VAL A 113 0.44 2.98 12.63
C VAL A 113 1.01 1.56 12.77
N ASP A 114 1.17 1.09 14.00
CA ASP A 114 1.60 -0.28 14.29
C ASP A 114 0.57 -1.29 13.76
N THR A 115 0.61 -1.52 12.47
CA THR A 115 -0.29 -2.47 11.79
C THR A 115 0.35 -3.85 11.80
N ILE A 116 -0.42 -4.88 12.14
CA ILE A 116 0.05 -6.27 12.09
C ILE A 116 0.35 -6.62 10.62
N CYS A 117 1.64 -6.63 10.27
CA CYS A 117 2.12 -6.90 8.92
C CYS A 117 2.37 -8.39 8.65
N ILE A 118 2.46 -9.21 9.72
CA ILE A 118 2.75 -10.65 9.67
C ILE A 118 1.80 -11.37 10.61
N ASP A 119 1.37 -12.58 10.24
CA ASP A 119 0.59 -13.46 11.11
C ASP A 119 1.42 -13.80 12.37
N THR A 120 1.01 -13.24 13.50
CA THR A 120 1.68 -13.42 14.80
C THR A 120 1.69 -14.87 15.23
N THR A 121 0.65 -15.65 14.92
CA THR A 121 0.58 -17.09 15.27
C THR A 121 1.65 -17.90 14.54
N ALA A 122 1.86 -17.61 13.25
CA ALA A 122 2.92 -18.26 12.48
C ALA A 122 4.31 -17.84 12.97
N LEU A 123 4.46 -16.58 13.37
CA LEU A 123 5.70 -16.04 13.90
C LEU A 123 6.05 -16.67 15.26
N GLU A 124 5.09 -16.75 16.20
CA GLU A 124 5.23 -17.43 17.49
C GLU A 124 5.66 -18.89 17.32
N ALA A 125 5.07 -19.61 16.37
CA ALA A 125 5.45 -21.00 16.09
C ALA A 125 6.91 -21.12 15.65
N VAL A 126 7.41 -20.19 14.85
CA VAL A 126 8.81 -20.15 14.41
C VAL A 126 9.74 -19.83 15.57
N ILE A 127 9.41 -18.83 16.39
CA ILE A 127 10.23 -18.41 17.55
C ILE A 127 10.30 -19.54 18.58
N ASN A 128 9.18 -20.11 18.96
CA ASN A 128 9.10 -21.19 19.94
C ASN A 128 9.79 -22.51 19.48
N SER A 129 10.10 -22.62 18.19
CA SER A 129 10.87 -23.75 17.65
C SER A 129 12.38 -23.59 17.82
N VAL A 130 12.89 -22.46 18.34
CA VAL A 130 14.29 -22.24 18.64
C VAL A 130 14.63 -22.84 20.00
N THR A 131 15.67 -23.68 20.04
CA THR A 131 16.08 -24.34 21.28
C THR A 131 16.59 -23.32 22.29
N GLY A 132 16.01 -23.31 23.48
CA GLY A 132 16.37 -22.39 24.56
C GLY A 132 15.37 -21.28 24.79
N VAL A 133 14.50 -21.00 23.82
CA VAL A 133 13.31 -20.14 24.02
C VAL A 133 12.27 -20.91 24.84
N LYS A 134 11.75 -20.28 25.88
CA LYS A 134 10.72 -20.83 26.75
C LYS A 134 9.34 -20.31 26.37
N ASP A 135 9.25 -19.04 26.01
CA ASP A 135 8.05 -18.34 25.60
C ASP A 135 8.43 -17.09 24.81
N CYS A 136 7.49 -16.54 24.05
CA CYS A 136 7.64 -15.27 23.37
C CYS A 136 6.35 -14.44 23.54
N HIS A 137 6.51 -13.13 23.71
CA HIS A 137 5.41 -12.20 23.92
C HIS A 137 5.75 -10.79 23.42
N GLU A 138 4.83 -9.86 23.54
CA GLU A 138 4.97 -8.48 23.08
C GLU A 138 5.46 -8.35 21.64
N ILE A 139 5.01 -9.25 20.77
CA ILE A 139 5.36 -9.20 19.35
C ILE A 139 4.67 -8.01 18.72
N ARG A 140 5.47 -7.05 18.23
CA ARG A 140 5.03 -5.84 17.56
C ARG A 140 5.64 -5.76 16.17
N THR A 141 4.80 -5.51 15.18
CA THR A 141 5.24 -5.32 13.80
C THR A 141 4.90 -3.91 13.35
N ARG A 142 5.77 -3.32 12.53
CA ARG A 142 5.53 -2.03 11.89
C ARG A 142 6.14 -2.02 10.50
N GLY A 143 5.61 -1.17 9.61
CA GLY A 143 6.08 -1.05 8.25
C GLY A 143 5.03 -1.46 7.22
N THR A 144 5.46 -2.19 6.20
CA THR A 144 4.61 -2.59 5.08
C THR A 144 4.74 -4.09 4.81
N GLU A 145 3.86 -4.65 3.95
CA GLU A 145 3.91 -6.05 3.52
C GLU A 145 5.27 -6.48 2.92
N HIS A 146 6.05 -5.51 2.41
CA HIS A 146 7.34 -5.77 1.77
C HIS A 146 8.56 -5.34 2.61
N SER A 147 8.32 -4.59 3.68
CA SER A 147 9.37 -4.00 4.53
C SER A 147 8.87 -3.93 5.96
N THR A 148 9.02 -5.03 6.70
CA THR A 148 8.54 -5.17 8.07
C THR A 148 9.68 -5.02 9.05
N TYR A 149 9.45 -4.22 10.09
CA TYR A 149 10.27 -4.13 11.31
C TYR A 149 9.56 -4.91 12.41
N LEU A 150 10.32 -5.62 13.22
CA LEU A 150 9.80 -6.51 14.25
C LEU A 150 10.49 -6.25 15.57
N ASP A 151 9.70 -6.03 16.61
CA ASP A 151 10.16 -6.02 18.01
C ASP A 151 9.46 -7.18 18.73
N LEU A 152 10.20 -7.93 19.53
CA LEU A 152 9.64 -9.05 20.30
C LEU A 152 10.45 -9.32 21.57
N HIS A 153 9.80 -9.96 22.53
CA HIS A 153 10.43 -10.43 23.77
C HIS A 153 10.48 -11.96 23.76
N ILE A 154 11.60 -12.50 24.18
CA ILE A 154 11.77 -13.95 24.41
C ILE A 154 12.15 -14.22 25.86
N CYS A 155 11.57 -15.27 26.42
CA CYS A 155 11.91 -15.75 27.75
C CYS A 155 12.94 -16.89 27.68
N VAL A 156 13.99 -16.79 28.47
CA VAL A 156 15.04 -17.81 28.59
C VAL A 156 15.26 -18.21 30.06
N ASP A 157 16.04 -19.29 30.30
CA ASP A 157 16.37 -19.73 31.67
C ASP A 157 17.10 -18.58 32.43
N PRO A 158 16.58 -18.14 33.60
CA PRO A 158 17.15 -17.05 34.37
C PRO A 158 18.56 -17.32 34.89
N LYS A 159 19.03 -18.57 34.87
CA LYS A 159 20.40 -18.95 35.26
C LYS A 159 21.35 -19.04 34.05
N MET A 160 20.84 -18.75 32.86
CA MET A 160 21.65 -18.80 31.64
C MET A 160 22.68 -17.66 31.61
N PRO A 161 23.95 -17.94 31.24
CA PRO A 161 24.92 -16.88 30.98
C PRO A 161 24.45 -15.97 29.85
N ILE A 162 24.70 -14.67 29.95
CA ILE A 162 24.24 -13.68 28.95
C ILE A 162 24.76 -13.96 27.54
N GLU A 163 25.94 -14.55 27.43
CA GLU A 163 26.54 -14.98 26.16
C GLU A 163 25.63 -15.99 25.44
N LYS A 164 25.13 -17.01 26.17
CA LYS A 164 24.21 -17.99 25.61
C LYS A 164 22.84 -17.43 25.32
N ALA A 165 22.36 -16.49 26.13
CA ALA A 165 21.12 -15.80 25.90
C ALA A 165 21.17 -14.98 24.60
N HIS A 166 22.29 -14.35 24.33
CA HIS A 166 22.55 -13.61 23.09
C HIS A 166 22.60 -14.56 21.88
N GLU A 167 23.28 -15.70 21.97
CA GLU A 167 23.29 -16.70 20.91
C GLU A 167 21.87 -17.21 20.54
N ILE A 168 20.98 -17.32 21.53
CA ILE A 168 19.57 -17.67 21.30
C ILE A 168 18.84 -16.54 20.56
N ALA A 169 19.07 -15.27 20.95
CA ALA A 169 18.49 -14.13 20.27
C ALA A 169 18.93 -14.08 18.80
N ASP A 170 20.20 -14.27 18.52
CA ASP A 170 20.75 -14.34 17.17
C ASP A 170 20.11 -15.48 16.37
N ALA A 171 19.95 -16.67 16.97
CA ALA A 171 19.30 -17.81 16.32
C ALA A 171 17.82 -17.56 16.02
N VAL A 172 17.11 -16.82 16.90
CA VAL A 172 15.72 -16.37 16.67
C VAL A 172 15.68 -15.40 15.48
N GLU A 173 16.57 -14.41 15.45
CA GLU A 173 16.65 -13.44 14.36
C GLU A 173 16.91 -14.13 13.02
N GLU A 174 17.91 -15.00 12.93
CA GLU A 174 18.22 -15.75 11.70
C GLU A 174 17.05 -16.60 11.24
N LYS A 175 16.37 -17.28 12.16
CA LYS A 175 15.24 -18.15 11.84
C LYS A 175 14.04 -17.37 11.35
N ILE A 176 13.75 -16.20 11.95
CA ILE A 176 12.69 -15.30 11.48
C ILE A 176 13.01 -14.79 10.08
N LYS A 177 14.22 -14.28 9.83
CA LYS A 177 14.62 -13.77 8.50
C LYS A 177 14.56 -14.86 7.41
N ALA A 178 14.87 -16.10 7.77
CA ALA A 178 14.78 -17.23 6.83
C ALA A 178 13.33 -17.58 6.45
N ASN A 179 12.37 -17.47 7.39
CA ASN A 179 10.97 -17.82 7.16
C ASN A 179 10.12 -16.63 6.66
N PHE A 180 10.50 -15.40 6.99
CA PHE A 180 9.79 -14.17 6.65
C PHE A 180 10.70 -13.17 5.91
N PRO A 181 10.89 -13.34 4.59
CA PRO A 181 11.81 -12.51 3.81
C PRO A 181 11.43 -11.01 3.73
N ALA A 182 10.21 -10.64 4.17
CA ALA A 182 9.77 -9.27 4.27
C ALA A 182 10.32 -8.55 5.52
N VAL A 183 10.81 -9.30 6.50
CA VAL A 183 11.40 -8.73 7.72
C VAL A 183 12.81 -8.25 7.43
N ILE A 184 13.03 -6.94 7.58
CA ILE A 184 14.31 -6.28 7.30
C ILE A 184 15.12 -5.99 8.56
N ASP A 185 14.43 -5.79 9.69
CA ASP A 185 15.07 -5.52 10.96
C ASP A 185 14.29 -6.14 12.11
N ILE A 186 15.01 -6.66 13.12
CA ILE A 186 14.43 -7.35 14.26
C ILE A 186 15.14 -6.88 15.53
N VAL A 187 14.35 -6.53 16.53
CA VAL A 187 14.85 -6.29 17.90
C VAL A 187 14.32 -7.41 18.79
N VAL A 188 15.22 -8.25 19.29
CA VAL A 188 14.89 -9.32 20.23
C VAL A 188 15.28 -8.88 21.64
N HIS A 189 14.29 -8.65 22.49
CA HIS A 189 14.50 -8.39 23.92
C HIS A 189 14.52 -9.72 24.68
N VAL A 190 15.61 -9.97 25.40
CA VAL A 190 15.77 -11.23 26.16
C VAL A 190 15.42 -10.99 27.63
N GLU A 191 14.50 -11.79 28.13
CA GLU A 191 14.02 -11.73 29.51
C GLU A 191 14.23 -13.07 30.25
N PRO A 192 14.48 -13.03 31.57
CA PRO A 192 14.49 -14.24 32.37
C PRO A 192 13.06 -14.80 32.51
N GLU A 193 12.89 -16.12 32.37
CA GLU A 193 11.61 -16.78 32.66
C GLU A 193 11.11 -16.42 34.07
N GLY A 194 9.94 -15.78 34.17
CA GLY A 194 9.35 -15.26 35.41
C GLY A 194 7.85 -15.01 35.29
N ASN A 195 7.31 -14.16 36.17
CA ASN A 195 5.87 -13.87 36.23
C ASN A 195 5.36 -13.08 35.01
N ASP A 196 6.22 -12.42 34.26
CA ASP A 196 5.88 -11.60 33.10
C ASP A 196 5.92 -12.39 31.78
N CYS A 197 6.52 -13.61 31.80
CA CYS A 197 6.50 -14.58 30.72
C CYS A 197 5.21 -15.44 30.84
N LYS A 198 4.15 -15.02 30.15
CA LYS A 198 2.90 -15.79 30.06
C LYS A 198 2.37 -15.78 28.63
#